data_929500048b468f7a0b9304ebaa05c882
#
_entry.id   929500048b468f7a0b9304ebaa05c882
#
_cell.length_a   1.000
_cell.length_b   1.000
_cell.length_c   1.000
_cell.angle_alpha   90.00
_cell.angle_beta   90.00
_cell.angle_gamma   90.00
#
_symmetry.space_group_name_H-M   'P 1'
#
loop_
_entity.id
_entity.type
_entity.pdbx_description
1 polymer ?
#
loop_
_entity_poly.entity_id
_entity_poly.type
_entity_poly.pdbx_seq_one_letter_code
_entity_poly.pdbx_strand_id
1 'polypeptide(L)'
;MSDDFLTSEQTENYGRYVAEPNEVQLARYFHLDERDLAFINQRRGKHNRLGIALQLTTARFLGTFLPDLLQIPSFIRFYIAAQLNISRPEILSRYAERDNTRWEHQGLIKLYYDYHDFGDFPWSFRLKRLLYTRAWLSNERPGLLFDFATAWLLQNKILLPAASTLTRLIGEVRERASRRLWRRLALLPDSWQKTQLDGLLEIPEGQRMSVLEEMRKGPVTISGPSFTDALERYTRLRSMEFSRLNFSGLPAIQLRNLARYAGMASVKYISRMPDERRLAVLTAFVKAQEISALDEAVDVLDMLILDITRSAKNIGQKKRLRTLKDLDRAALLLARACTLLLDENTDEAALRQAIFRRIPKDKLAESVGKVNELARPQDTHFQDEMVEQYGRVKRFLSAMLRDLHFQAAPAGEHTLSAIHYLAELSGSKKRILDDAPEQIISGPWKRLVYEIGRASCRER
;
A
#
# COMPACT_ATOMS: atom_id res chain seq x y z
N MET A 1 -24.17 5.15 15.30
CA MET A 1 -22.90 4.55 15.76
C MET A 1 -22.71 5.03 17.19
N SER A 2 -22.29 4.17 18.10
CA SER A 2 -21.94 4.58 19.45
C SER A 2 -20.83 5.63 19.33
N ASP A 3 -21.11 6.85 19.82
CA ASP A 3 -20.12 7.95 19.88
C ASP A 3 -19.07 7.70 20.98
N ASP A 4 -19.15 6.55 21.63
CA ASP A 4 -18.36 6.15 22.77
C ASP A 4 -17.13 5.37 22.30
N PHE A 5 -16.11 6.11 21.91
CA PHE A 5 -14.81 5.56 21.51
C PHE A 5 -13.73 5.71 22.60
N LEU A 6 -14.10 6.35 23.73
CA LEU A 6 -13.27 6.41 24.92
C LEU A 6 -13.64 5.25 25.84
N THR A 7 -12.67 4.70 26.53
CA THR A 7 -12.94 3.76 27.63
C THR A 7 -13.56 4.49 28.81
N SER A 8 -14.26 3.74 29.68
CA SER A 8 -14.81 4.32 30.93
C SER A 8 -13.71 5.00 31.75
N GLU A 9 -12.55 4.37 31.86
CA GLU A 9 -11.39 4.91 32.56
C GLU A 9 -10.88 6.22 31.92
N GLN A 10 -10.78 6.31 30.59
CA GLN A 10 -10.40 7.53 29.89
C GLN A 10 -11.39 8.66 30.13
N THR A 11 -12.67 8.35 30.15
CA THR A 11 -13.74 9.32 30.41
C THR A 11 -13.71 9.83 31.85
N GLU A 12 -13.49 8.93 32.80
CA GLU A 12 -13.39 9.28 34.22
C GLU A 12 -12.15 10.10 34.55
N ASN A 13 -11.03 9.83 33.89
CA ASN A 13 -9.76 10.50 34.08
C ASN A 13 -9.68 11.85 33.35
N TYR A 14 -10.57 12.13 32.43
CA TYR A 14 -10.55 13.35 31.63
C TYR A 14 -10.81 14.61 32.52
N GLY A 15 -9.86 15.53 32.52
CA GLY A 15 -9.94 16.75 33.30
C GLY A 15 -9.82 16.55 34.83
N ARG A 16 -9.26 15.41 35.26
CA ARG A 16 -9.06 15.08 36.69
C ARG A 16 -7.59 14.74 37.01
N TYR A 17 -7.25 14.79 38.28
CA TYR A 17 -5.98 14.29 38.75
C TYR A 17 -5.99 12.75 38.77
N VAL A 18 -5.17 12.14 37.95
CA VAL A 18 -5.01 10.68 37.86
C VAL A 18 -3.82 10.21 38.69
N ALA A 19 -2.77 11.03 38.72
CA ALA A 19 -1.56 10.78 39.48
C ALA A 19 -1.01 12.08 40.03
N GLU A 20 -0.09 11.99 41.01
CA GLU A 20 0.62 13.15 41.48
C GLU A 20 1.54 13.71 40.40
N PRO A 21 1.53 15.06 40.20
CA PRO A 21 2.43 15.71 39.27
C PRO A 21 3.90 15.48 39.62
N ASN A 22 4.74 15.22 38.65
CA ASN A 22 6.17 15.14 38.83
C ASN A 22 6.81 16.53 39.03
N GLU A 23 8.09 16.59 39.41
CA GLU A 23 8.80 17.84 39.71
C GLU A 23 8.75 18.85 38.56
N VAL A 24 8.87 18.37 37.29
CA VAL A 24 8.80 19.25 36.11
C VAL A 24 7.39 19.83 35.94
N GLN A 25 6.37 19.04 36.21
CA GLN A 25 4.96 19.48 36.13
C GLN A 25 4.66 20.45 37.29
N LEU A 26 5.18 20.18 38.47
CA LEU A 26 5.05 21.09 39.62
C LEU A 26 5.68 22.45 39.31
N ALA A 27 6.90 22.47 38.81
CA ALA A 27 7.58 23.69 38.43
C ALA A 27 6.86 24.46 37.32
N ARG A 28 6.29 23.76 36.37
CA ARG A 28 5.65 24.36 35.20
C ARG A 28 4.23 24.87 35.45
N TYR A 29 3.43 24.16 36.20
CA TYR A 29 2.00 24.42 36.34
C TYR A 29 1.59 24.91 37.73
N PHE A 30 2.35 24.59 38.76
CA PHE A 30 1.99 24.88 40.17
C PHE A 30 2.91 25.88 40.86
N HIS A 31 3.98 26.29 40.21
CA HIS A 31 4.78 27.42 40.71
C HIS A 31 4.00 28.72 40.50
N LEU A 32 3.94 29.55 41.59
CA LEU A 32 3.30 30.85 41.58
C LEU A 32 4.38 31.93 41.39
N ASP A 33 4.35 32.59 40.26
CA ASP A 33 5.23 33.68 39.94
C ASP A 33 4.78 35.00 40.62
N GLU A 34 5.55 36.08 40.46
CA GLU A 34 5.22 37.39 41.04
C GLU A 34 3.87 37.92 40.56
N ARG A 35 3.52 37.68 39.30
CA ARG A 35 2.22 38.07 38.71
C ARG A 35 1.07 37.30 39.35
N ASP A 36 1.28 36.02 39.61
CA ASP A 36 0.30 35.15 40.26
C ASP A 36 0.10 35.61 41.71
N LEU A 37 1.20 35.85 42.45
CA LEU A 37 1.15 36.31 43.83
C LEU A 37 0.47 37.67 43.94
N ALA A 38 0.77 38.62 43.05
CA ALA A 38 0.10 39.92 42.98
C ALA A 38 -1.41 39.80 42.77
N PHE A 39 -1.84 38.91 41.86
CA PHE A 39 -3.25 38.62 41.58
C PHE A 39 -3.94 37.95 42.79
N ILE A 40 -3.34 36.94 43.39
CA ILE A 40 -3.88 36.18 44.52
C ILE A 40 -3.97 37.04 45.77
N ASN A 41 -2.97 37.89 46.06
CA ASN A 41 -2.90 38.72 47.28
C ASN A 41 -3.98 39.83 47.32
N GLN A 42 -4.62 40.17 46.20
CA GLN A 42 -5.77 41.05 46.18
C GLN A 42 -6.99 40.47 46.91
N ARG A 43 -7.01 39.18 47.17
CA ARG A 43 -8.14 38.50 47.83
C ARG A 43 -8.05 38.61 49.36
N ARG A 44 -9.18 38.89 50.00
CA ARG A 44 -9.31 38.97 51.46
C ARG A 44 -9.44 37.54 52.04
N GLY A 45 -8.68 37.28 53.09
CA GLY A 45 -8.71 36.01 53.79
C GLY A 45 -7.83 34.90 53.19
N LYS A 46 -7.14 34.18 54.06
CA LYS A 46 -6.23 33.09 53.64
C LYS A 46 -6.94 31.97 52.84
N HIS A 47 -8.17 31.61 53.21
CA HIS A 47 -8.97 30.60 52.51
C HIS A 47 -9.29 31.01 51.05
N ASN A 48 -9.58 32.28 50.79
CA ASN A 48 -9.84 32.78 49.44
C ASN A 48 -8.56 32.82 48.59
N ARG A 49 -7.43 33.22 49.21
CA ARG A 49 -6.12 33.19 48.51
C ARG A 49 -5.72 31.77 48.10
N LEU A 50 -5.87 30.81 49.03
CA LEU A 50 -5.60 29.41 48.71
C LEU A 50 -6.56 28.86 47.67
N GLY A 51 -7.86 29.15 47.76
CA GLY A 51 -8.88 28.68 46.82
C GLY A 51 -8.64 29.19 45.39
N ILE A 52 -8.37 30.49 45.22
CA ILE A 52 -8.14 31.03 43.87
C ILE A 52 -6.80 30.53 43.27
N ALA A 53 -5.76 30.36 44.10
CA ALA A 53 -4.48 29.79 43.68
C ALA A 53 -4.63 28.36 43.19
N LEU A 54 -5.38 27.52 43.91
CA LEU A 54 -5.69 26.16 43.52
C LEU A 54 -6.54 26.09 42.25
N GLN A 55 -7.52 26.96 42.07
CA GLN A 55 -8.28 27.06 40.83
C GLN A 55 -7.40 27.43 39.65
N LEU A 56 -6.51 28.45 39.81
CA LEU A 56 -5.59 28.87 38.77
C LEU A 56 -4.66 27.73 38.33
N THR A 57 -4.01 27.09 39.29
CA THR A 57 -3.06 26.01 39.01
C THR A 57 -3.74 24.77 38.44
N THR A 58 -4.93 24.50 38.90
CA THR A 58 -5.79 23.40 38.31
C THR A 58 -6.17 23.72 36.87
N ALA A 59 -6.60 24.94 36.57
CA ALA A 59 -6.93 25.33 35.19
C ALA A 59 -5.68 25.28 34.30
N ARG A 60 -4.49 25.61 34.80
CA ARG A 60 -3.23 25.47 34.05
C ARG A 60 -2.86 24.01 33.76
N PHE A 61 -3.07 23.11 34.72
CA PHE A 61 -2.64 21.73 34.64
C PHE A 61 -3.67 20.84 33.94
N LEU A 62 -4.95 20.92 34.34
CA LEU A 62 -6.03 20.08 33.84
C LEU A 62 -6.79 20.71 32.66
N GLY A 63 -6.67 22.02 32.45
CA GLY A 63 -7.42 22.77 31.45
C GLY A 63 -8.89 22.99 31.82
N THR A 64 -9.28 22.73 33.05
CA THR A 64 -10.65 22.92 33.52
C THR A 64 -10.68 23.31 35.00
N PHE A 65 -11.78 23.87 35.47
CA PHE A 65 -12.03 24.09 36.89
C PHE A 65 -12.69 22.86 37.51
N LEU A 66 -12.21 22.43 38.66
CA LEU A 66 -12.88 21.35 39.38
C LEU A 66 -14.13 21.85 40.09
N PRO A 67 -15.22 21.06 40.09
CA PRO A 67 -16.41 21.41 40.85
C PRO A 67 -16.18 21.37 42.35
N ASP A 68 -15.28 20.53 42.86
CA ASP A 68 -14.88 20.42 44.24
C ASP A 68 -13.37 20.42 44.36
N LEU A 69 -12.83 21.48 45.01
CA LEU A 69 -11.40 21.63 45.21
C LEU A 69 -10.82 20.69 46.28
N LEU A 70 -11.66 20.04 47.08
CA LEU A 70 -11.21 19.02 48.03
C LEU A 70 -10.73 17.76 47.34
N GLN A 71 -11.11 17.54 46.08
CA GLN A 71 -10.62 16.45 45.22
C GLN A 71 -9.17 16.67 44.76
N ILE A 72 -8.61 17.86 44.91
CA ILE A 72 -7.18 18.13 44.62
C ILE A 72 -6.32 17.31 45.62
N PRO A 73 -5.30 16.57 45.12
CA PRO A 73 -4.41 15.80 45.98
C PRO A 73 -3.82 16.64 47.11
N SER A 74 -3.73 16.06 48.29
CA SER A 74 -3.23 16.77 49.49
C SER A 74 -1.86 17.38 49.28
N PHE A 75 -0.96 16.66 48.62
CA PHE A 75 0.38 17.14 48.27
C PHE A 75 0.35 18.48 47.50
N ILE A 76 -0.51 18.65 46.49
CA ILE A 76 -0.66 19.89 45.73
C ILE A 76 -1.20 21.01 46.63
N ARG A 77 -2.18 20.71 47.50
CA ARG A 77 -2.73 21.69 48.46
C ARG A 77 -1.67 22.20 49.39
N PHE A 78 -0.81 21.32 49.93
CA PHE A 78 0.33 21.72 50.78
C PHE A 78 1.38 22.52 50.01
N TYR A 79 1.71 22.10 48.78
CA TYR A 79 2.68 22.77 47.92
C TYR A 79 2.27 24.23 47.61
N ILE A 80 1.02 24.47 47.27
CA ILE A 80 0.50 25.83 47.04
C ILE A 80 0.35 26.60 48.33
N ALA A 81 -0.09 26.01 49.44
CA ALA A 81 -0.18 26.67 50.73
C ALA A 81 1.18 27.15 51.25
N ALA A 82 2.23 26.34 51.05
CA ALA A 82 3.60 26.74 51.40
C ALA A 82 4.07 27.99 50.67
N GLN A 83 3.82 28.10 49.37
CA GLN A 83 4.16 29.30 48.58
C GLN A 83 3.40 30.55 49.01
N LEU A 84 2.21 30.39 49.61
CA LEU A 84 1.36 31.48 50.11
C LEU A 84 1.58 31.78 51.61
N ASN A 85 2.54 31.11 52.25
CA ASN A 85 2.77 31.20 53.71
C ASN A 85 1.52 30.89 54.56
N ILE A 86 0.78 29.82 54.16
CA ILE A 86 -0.43 29.36 54.83
C ILE A 86 -0.10 28.04 55.55
N SER A 87 -0.05 28.07 56.86
CA SER A 87 0.34 26.92 57.72
C SER A 87 -0.71 25.83 57.80
N ARG A 88 -1.98 26.10 57.51
CA ARG A 88 -3.11 25.16 57.64
C ARG A 88 -3.93 25.14 56.36
N PRO A 89 -3.65 24.23 55.41
CA PRO A 89 -4.39 24.14 54.15
C PRO A 89 -5.85 23.66 54.35
N GLU A 90 -6.21 23.11 55.50
CA GLU A 90 -7.58 22.68 55.83
C GLU A 90 -8.58 23.85 55.83
N ILE A 91 -8.12 25.11 55.92
CA ILE A 91 -8.98 26.29 55.76
C ILE A 91 -9.70 26.34 54.39
N LEU A 92 -9.27 25.52 53.46
CA LEU A 92 -9.91 25.39 52.11
C LEU A 92 -11.37 24.98 52.24
N SER A 93 -11.80 24.25 53.28
CA SER A 93 -13.20 23.89 53.51
C SER A 93 -14.10 25.12 53.54
N ARG A 94 -13.68 26.22 54.17
CA ARG A 94 -14.43 27.49 54.23
C ARG A 94 -14.63 28.14 52.85
N TYR A 95 -13.68 27.90 51.93
CA TYR A 95 -13.82 28.35 50.54
C TYR A 95 -14.84 27.54 49.78
N ALA A 96 -14.91 26.24 50.04
CA ALA A 96 -15.87 25.33 49.39
C ALA A 96 -17.31 25.58 49.80
N GLU A 97 -17.53 26.21 50.98
CA GLU A 97 -18.91 26.51 51.48
C GLU A 97 -19.63 27.61 50.68
N ARG A 98 -18.89 28.40 49.86
CA ARG A 98 -19.44 29.58 49.16
C ARG A 98 -19.31 29.44 47.66
N ASP A 99 -20.31 28.89 47.00
CA ASP A 99 -20.34 28.73 45.54
C ASP A 99 -20.16 30.04 44.78
N ASN A 100 -20.82 31.11 45.22
CA ASN A 100 -20.71 32.41 44.54
C ASN A 100 -19.26 32.93 44.47
N THR A 101 -18.49 32.81 45.60
CA THR A 101 -17.09 33.21 45.60
C THR A 101 -16.25 32.36 44.64
N ARG A 102 -16.56 31.08 44.51
CA ARG A 102 -15.88 30.20 43.59
C ARG A 102 -16.11 30.60 42.12
N TRP A 103 -17.38 30.90 41.77
CA TRP A 103 -17.74 31.35 40.42
C TRP A 103 -17.12 32.71 40.07
N GLU A 104 -17.14 33.66 41.02
CA GLU A 104 -16.48 34.97 40.85
C GLU A 104 -14.99 34.82 40.59
N HIS A 105 -14.31 33.96 41.34
CA HIS A 105 -12.89 33.69 41.17
C HIS A 105 -12.57 33.02 39.83
N GLN A 106 -13.40 32.13 39.36
CA GLN A 106 -13.26 31.55 38.02
C GLN A 106 -13.38 32.63 36.95
N GLY A 107 -14.35 33.52 37.03
CA GLY A 107 -14.49 34.68 36.17
C GLY A 107 -13.28 35.58 36.13
N LEU A 108 -12.73 35.88 37.32
CA LEU A 108 -11.51 36.69 37.44
C LEU A 108 -10.27 36.02 36.85
N ILE A 109 -10.11 34.71 37.04
CA ILE A 109 -9.03 33.94 36.43
C ILE A 109 -9.18 33.94 34.90
N LYS A 110 -10.37 33.71 34.38
CA LYS A 110 -10.64 33.78 32.94
C LYS A 110 -10.22 35.12 32.35
N LEU A 111 -10.65 36.20 32.96
CA LEU A 111 -10.36 37.55 32.51
C LEU A 111 -8.87 37.91 32.59
N TYR A 112 -8.22 37.63 33.74
CA TYR A 112 -6.85 38.05 33.99
C TYR A 112 -5.79 37.23 33.23
N TYR A 113 -6.07 35.93 33.01
CA TYR A 113 -5.16 35.00 32.33
C TYR A 113 -5.56 34.66 30.91
N ASP A 114 -6.61 35.30 30.38
CA ASP A 114 -7.10 35.11 29.00
C ASP A 114 -7.52 33.67 28.71
N TYR A 115 -8.30 33.10 29.65
CA TYR A 115 -8.98 31.82 29.43
C TYR A 115 -10.34 32.06 28.82
N HIS A 116 -10.68 31.19 27.81
CA HIS A 116 -11.97 31.25 27.10
C HIS A 116 -12.80 30.02 27.41
N ASP A 117 -14.10 30.18 27.39
CA ASP A 117 -15.00 29.04 27.44
C ASP A 117 -15.08 28.36 26.07
N PHE A 118 -15.28 27.02 26.07
CA PHE A 118 -15.34 26.22 24.85
C PHE A 118 -16.40 26.73 23.86
N GLY A 119 -17.53 27.27 24.35
CA GLY A 119 -18.61 27.83 23.55
C GLY A 119 -18.33 29.15 22.87
N ASP A 120 -17.30 29.88 23.30
CA ASP A 120 -17.03 31.24 22.85
C ASP A 120 -16.62 31.29 21.39
N PHE A 121 -17.17 32.27 20.68
CA PHE A 121 -16.70 32.59 19.31
C PHE A 121 -15.36 33.33 19.37
N PRO A 122 -14.38 32.97 18.50
CA PRO A 122 -14.44 32.05 17.36
C PRO A 122 -13.92 30.63 17.66
N TRP A 123 -13.65 30.25 18.91
CA TRP A 123 -12.86 29.09 19.28
C TRP A 123 -13.51 27.77 18.92
N SER A 124 -14.79 27.58 19.26
CA SER A 124 -15.52 26.36 18.90
C SER A 124 -15.60 26.17 17.39
N PHE A 125 -15.73 27.25 16.63
CA PHE A 125 -15.75 27.20 15.16
C PHE A 125 -14.38 26.83 14.58
N ARG A 126 -13.29 27.42 15.11
CA ARG A 126 -11.91 27.09 14.71
C ARG A 126 -11.61 25.61 14.94
N LEU A 127 -11.93 25.09 16.13
CA LEU A 127 -11.74 23.68 16.45
C LEU A 127 -12.54 22.78 15.50
N LYS A 128 -13.82 23.06 15.29
CA LYS A 128 -14.67 22.31 14.33
C LYS A 128 -14.06 22.29 12.93
N ARG A 129 -13.55 23.40 12.46
CA ARG A 129 -12.91 23.50 11.14
C ARG A 129 -11.63 22.66 11.07
N LEU A 130 -10.79 22.71 12.09
CA LEU A 130 -9.57 21.93 12.17
C LEU A 130 -9.86 20.42 12.19
N LEU A 131 -10.78 19.99 13.06
CA LEU A 131 -11.20 18.60 13.14
C LEU A 131 -11.82 18.11 11.83
N TYR A 132 -12.63 18.95 11.17
CA TYR A 132 -13.21 18.62 9.88
C TYR A 132 -12.13 18.45 8.80
N THR A 133 -11.15 19.33 8.76
CA THR A 133 -10.05 19.23 7.80
C THR A 133 -9.26 17.94 8.01
N ARG A 134 -8.95 17.58 9.26
CA ARG A 134 -8.28 16.32 9.57
C ARG A 134 -9.14 15.10 9.20
N ALA A 135 -10.40 15.08 9.58
CA ALA A 135 -11.32 14.00 9.24
C ALA A 135 -11.54 13.85 7.73
N TRP A 136 -11.45 14.94 6.97
CA TRP A 136 -11.53 14.94 5.51
C TRP A 136 -10.25 14.38 4.86
N LEU A 137 -9.09 14.84 5.30
CA LEU A 137 -7.80 14.52 4.68
C LEU A 137 -7.21 13.20 5.13
N SER A 138 -7.53 12.75 6.35
CA SER A 138 -6.95 11.55 6.96
C SER A 138 -8.03 10.59 7.45
N ASN A 139 -7.61 9.34 7.73
CA ASN A 139 -8.46 8.33 8.36
C ASN A 139 -8.04 8.10 9.81
N GLU A 140 -7.82 9.17 10.57
CA GLU A 140 -7.42 9.07 11.95
C GLU A 140 -8.51 8.43 12.81
N ARG A 141 -8.09 7.64 13.79
CA ARG A 141 -9.01 7.07 14.78
C ARG A 141 -9.62 8.19 15.61
N PRO A 142 -10.88 8.04 16.07
CA PRO A 142 -11.55 9.07 16.86
C PRO A 142 -10.76 9.49 18.09
N GLY A 143 -10.08 8.56 18.77
CA GLY A 143 -9.23 8.86 19.92
C GLY A 143 -8.09 9.83 19.59
N LEU A 144 -7.42 9.69 18.44
CA LEU A 144 -6.38 10.63 18.01
C LEU A 144 -6.93 12.04 17.75
N LEU A 145 -8.14 12.13 17.21
CA LEU A 145 -8.81 13.43 17.04
C LEU A 145 -9.18 14.04 18.39
N PHE A 146 -9.52 13.21 19.39
CA PHE A 146 -9.82 13.64 20.74
C PHE A 146 -8.56 14.17 21.43
N ASP A 147 -7.44 13.46 21.36
CA ASP A 147 -6.17 13.89 21.90
C ASP A 147 -5.69 15.19 21.26
N PHE A 148 -5.81 15.29 19.94
CA PHE A 148 -5.51 16.51 19.21
C PHE A 148 -6.39 17.68 19.64
N ALA A 149 -7.70 17.46 19.76
CA ALA A 149 -8.63 18.49 20.19
C ALA A 149 -8.32 18.98 21.61
N THR A 150 -8.07 18.07 22.53
CA THR A 150 -7.69 18.37 23.92
C THR A 150 -6.39 19.17 23.97
N ALA A 151 -5.35 18.73 23.25
CA ALA A 151 -4.07 19.45 23.19
C ALA A 151 -4.24 20.86 22.60
N TRP A 152 -5.02 20.99 21.52
CA TRP A 152 -5.29 22.28 20.88
C TRP A 152 -6.04 23.24 21.82
N LEU A 153 -7.05 22.74 22.56
CA LEU A 153 -7.79 23.54 23.53
C LEU A 153 -6.86 24.08 24.63
N LEU A 154 -6.04 23.21 25.21
CA LEU A 154 -5.06 23.59 26.24
C LEU A 154 -4.06 24.62 25.74
N GLN A 155 -3.51 24.44 24.54
CA GLN A 155 -2.55 25.37 23.93
C GLN A 155 -3.14 26.75 23.70
N ASN A 156 -4.44 26.85 23.41
CA ASN A 156 -5.14 28.11 23.16
C ASN A 156 -5.84 28.65 24.41
N LYS A 157 -5.55 28.11 25.60
CA LYS A 157 -6.18 28.48 26.87
C LYS A 157 -7.71 28.43 26.86
N ILE A 158 -8.25 27.44 26.18
CA ILE A 158 -9.68 27.19 26.13
C ILE A 158 -10.00 26.11 27.14
N LEU A 159 -10.95 26.40 28.01
CA LEU A 159 -11.37 25.45 29.03
C LEU A 159 -11.99 24.20 28.38
N LEU A 160 -11.57 23.05 28.88
CA LEU A 160 -12.02 21.77 28.35
C LEU A 160 -13.52 21.59 28.61
N PRO A 161 -14.30 21.25 27.58
CA PRO A 161 -15.69 20.85 27.76
C PRO A 161 -15.78 19.46 28.38
N ALA A 162 -16.97 19.00 28.75
CA ALA A 162 -17.17 17.62 29.17
C ALA A 162 -16.70 16.64 28.05
N ALA A 163 -16.14 15.50 28.43
CA ALA A 163 -15.66 14.48 27.50
C ALA A 163 -16.75 14.08 26.48
N SER A 164 -17.99 13.89 26.95
CA SER A 164 -19.14 13.57 26.10
C SER A 164 -19.47 14.65 25.07
N THR A 165 -19.23 15.92 25.37
CA THR A 165 -19.41 17.03 24.42
C THR A 165 -18.36 16.96 23.31
N LEU A 166 -17.11 16.67 23.67
CA LEU A 166 -16.01 16.59 22.73
C LEU A 166 -16.11 15.34 21.85
N THR A 167 -16.48 14.18 22.44
CA THR A 167 -16.68 12.93 21.67
C THR A 167 -17.83 13.08 20.67
N ARG A 168 -18.95 13.67 21.09
CA ARG A 168 -20.07 13.96 20.18
C ARG A 168 -19.67 14.90 19.04
N LEU A 169 -18.93 15.96 19.34
CA LEU A 169 -18.43 16.89 18.31
C LEU A 169 -17.57 16.16 17.28
N ILE A 170 -16.68 15.29 17.73
CA ILE A 170 -15.80 14.51 16.85
C ILE A 170 -16.62 13.54 15.99
N GLY A 171 -17.61 12.89 16.57
CA GLY A 171 -18.56 12.01 15.86
C GLY A 171 -19.31 12.78 14.75
N GLU A 172 -19.91 13.92 15.08
CA GLU A 172 -20.61 14.80 14.13
C GLU A 172 -19.72 15.27 12.97
N VAL A 173 -18.50 15.70 13.27
CA VAL A 173 -17.54 16.18 12.28
C VAL A 173 -17.11 15.06 11.34
N ARG A 174 -16.80 13.87 11.88
CA ARG A 174 -16.42 12.70 11.08
C ARG A 174 -17.58 12.24 10.19
N GLU A 175 -18.76 12.17 10.73
CA GLU A 175 -19.95 11.79 9.95
C GLU A 175 -20.22 12.78 8.82
N ARG A 176 -20.12 14.08 9.09
CA ARG A 176 -20.28 15.13 8.07
C ARG A 176 -19.24 15.01 6.95
N ALA A 177 -17.98 14.72 7.30
CA ALA A 177 -16.91 14.50 6.32
C ALA A 177 -17.20 13.25 5.47
N SER A 178 -17.61 12.15 6.11
CA SER A 178 -17.96 10.90 5.42
C SER A 178 -19.16 11.06 4.48
N ARG A 179 -20.24 11.69 4.94
CA ARG A 179 -21.43 11.94 4.08
C ARG A 179 -21.07 12.81 2.87
N ARG A 180 -20.24 13.84 3.05
CA ARG A 180 -19.76 14.65 1.92
C ARG A 180 -18.96 13.85 0.92
N LEU A 181 -18.09 12.95 1.40
CA LEU A 181 -17.32 12.05 0.55
C LEU A 181 -18.22 11.11 -0.24
N TRP A 182 -19.16 10.44 0.43
CA TRP A 182 -20.11 9.52 -0.22
C TRP A 182 -20.94 10.22 -1.29
N ARG A 183 -21.52 11.37 -0.96
CA ARG A 183 -22.29 12.17 -1.93
C ARG A 183 -21.46 12.55 -3.15
N ARG A 184 -20.22 13.03 -2.94
CA ARG A 184 -19.35 13.38 -4.06
C ARG A 184 -19.02 12.18 -4.94
N LEU A 185 -18.70 11.05 -4.35
CA LEU A 185 -18.38 9.82 -5.08
C LEU A 185 -19.60 9.24 -5.80
N ALA A 186 -20.77 9.26 -5.17
CA ALA A 186 -22.02 8.76 -5.77
C ALA A 186 -22.53 9.61 -6.96
N LEU A 187 -22.08 10.86 -7.05
CA LEU A 187 -22.41 11.76 -8.15
C LEU A 187 -21.46 11.63 -9.35
N LEU A 188 -20.30 11.00 -9.21
CA LEU A 188 -19.34 10.85 -10.31
C LEU A 188 -19.83 9.91 -11.41
N PRO A 189 -20.34 8.69 -11.10
CA PRO A 189 -20.80 7.77 -12.12
C PRO A 189 -22.09 8.24 -12.79
N ASP A 190 -22.19 8.06 -14.09
CA ASP A 190 -23.43 8.25 -14.85
C ASP A 190 -24.44 7.12 -14.60
N SER A 191 -25.59 7.18 -15.23
CA SER A 191 -26.67 6.19 -15.04
C SER A 191 -26.27 4.80 -15.47
N TRP A 192 -25.54 4.67 -16.58
CA TRP A 192 -25.04 3.38 -17.05
C TRP A 192 -24.01 2.79 -16.10
N GLN A 193 -23.04 3.61 -15.65
CA GLN A 193 -22.03 3.20 -14.69
C GLN A 193 -22.65 2.78 -13.34
N LYS A 194 -23.70 3.45 -12.88
CA LYS A 194 -24.44 3.05 -11.67
C LYS A 194 -25.07 1.68 -11.82
N THR A 195 -25.65 1.38 -12.97
CA THR A 195 -26.19 0.05 -13.26
C THR A 195 -25.08 -1.01 -13.25
N GLN A 196 -23.90 -0.69 -13.81
CA GLN A 196 -22.75 -1.59 -13.74
C GLN A 196 -22.28 -1.84 -12.30
N LEU A 197 -22.26 -0.80 -11.47
CA LEU A 197 -21.91 -0.92 -10.03
C LEU A 197 -22.89 -1.81 -9.28
N ASP A 198 -24.19 -1.63 -9.49
CA ASP A 198 -25.22 -2.47 -8.85
C ASP A 198 -25.13 -3.93 -9.34
N GLY A 199 -24.84 -4.15 -10.62
CA GLY A 199 -24.59 -5.47 -11.20
C GLY A 199 -23.39 -6.22 -10.58
N LEU A 200 -22.43 -5.50 -9.96
CA LEU A 200 -21.36 -6.17 -9.21
C LEU A 200 -21.87 -6.96 -8.01
N LEU A 201 -22.99 -6.57 -7.43
CA LEU A 201 -23.57 -7.22 -6.27
C LEU A 201 -24.44 -8.44 -6.63
N GLU A 202 -24.74 -8.63 -7.88
CA GLU A 202 -25.56 -9.74 -8.38
C GLU A 202 -24.75 -11.03 -8.45
N ILE A 203 -25.46 -12.15 -8.24
CA ILE A 203 -24.92 -13.50 -8.46
C ILE A 203 -25.43 -13.95 -9.82
N PRO A 204 -24.55 -14.10 -10.85
CA PRO A 204 -24.97 -14.55 -12.15
C PRO A 204 -25.61 -15.94 -12.10
N GLU A 205 -26.52 -16.22 -13.06
CA GLU A 205 -27.19 -17.51 -13.15
C GLU A 205 -26.18 -18.66 -13.29
N GLY A 206 -26.33 -19.69 -12.48
CA GLY A 206 -25.42 -20.84 -12.44
C GLY A 206 -24.13 -20.61 -11.63
N GLN A 207 -23.90 -19.44 -11.08
CA GLN A 207 -22.74 -19.15 -10.23
C GLN A 207 -23.10 -19.18 -8.73
N ARG A 208 -22.06 -19.35 -7.88
CA ARG A 208 -22.22 -19.37 -6.42
C ARG A 208 -21.76 -18.08 -5.75
N MET A 209 -21.12 -17.19 -6.51
CA MET A 209 -20.52 -15.97 -6.02
C MET A 209 -21.00 -14.79 -6.84
N SER A 210 -21.05 -13.63 -6.20
CA SER A 210 -21.33 -12.37 -6.87
C SER A 210 -20.15 -11.94 -7.76
N VAL A 211 -20.45 -11.09 -8.73
CA VAL A 211 -19.44 -10.47 -9.58
C VAL A 211 -18.39 -9.72 -8.75
N LEU A 212 -18.79 -9.04 -7.67
CA LEU A 212 -17.87 -8.36 -6.77
C LEU A 212 -16.88 -9.33 -6.09
N GLU A 213 -17.36 -10.49 -5.66
CA GLU A 213 -16.50 -11.52 -5.05
C GLU A 213 -15.51 -12.10 -6.05
N GLU A 214 -15.92 -12.26 -7.30
CA GLU A 214 -15.05 -12.65 -8.39
C GLU A 214 -13.97 -11.58 -8.67
N MET A 215 -14.37 -10.30 -8.76
CA MET A 215 -13.44 -9.20 -8.99
C MET A 215 -12.42 -8.99 -7.86
N ARG A 216 -12.67 -9.48 -6.66
CA ARG A 216 -11.73 -9.46 -5.54
C ARG A 216 -10.62 -10.50 -5.63
N LYS A 217 -10.81 -11.54 -6.45
CA LYS A 217 -9.84 -12.64 -6.57
C LYS A 217 -8.72 -12.24 -7.50
N GLY A 218 -7.51 -12.17 -6.95
CA GLY A 218 -6.30 -12.03 -7.74
C GLY A 218 -5.81 -13.37 -8.33
N PRO A 219 -4.79 -13.34 -9.19
CA PRO A 219 -4.15 -14.52 -9.73
C PRO A 219 -3.50 -15.33 -8.58
N VAL A 220 -3.68 -16.67 -8.60
CA VAL A 220 -3.16 -17.57 -7.55
C VAL A 220 -1.90 -18.28 -8.02
N THR A 221 -1.75 -18.51 -9.33
CA THR A 221 -0.64 -19.27 -9.90
C THR A 221 0.05 -18.49 -11.01
N ILE A 222 1.33 -18.82 -11.25
CA ILE A 222 2.11 -18.27 -12.36
C ILE A 222 1.92 -19.18 -13.55
N SER A 223 0.88 -18.92 -14.35
CA SER A 223 0.56 -19.72 -15.53
C SER A 223 -0.10 -18.87 -16.62
N GLY A 224 -0.02 -19.33 -17.88
CA GLY A 224 -0.69 -18.64 -19.00
C GLY A 224 -2.18 -18.43 -18.78
N PRO A 225 -2.95 -19.46 -18.36
CA PRO A 225 -4.36 -19.27 -17.99
C PRO A 225 -4.57 -18.22 -16.89
N SER A 226 -3.79 -18.28 -15.80
CA SER A 226 -3.90 -17.31 -14.71
C SER A 226 -3.62 -15.86 -15.15
N PHE A 227 -2.71 -15.66 -16.10
CA PHE A 227 -2.49 -14.36 -16.73
C PHE A 227 -3.72 -13.93 -17.56
N THR A 228 -4.30 -14.85 -18.35
CA THR A 228 -5.49 -14.54 -19.14
C THR A 228 -6.66 -14.15 -18.24
N ASP A 229 -6.90 -14.87 -17.16
CA ASP A 229 -7.95 -14.56 -16.18
C ASP A 229 -7.73 -13.18 -15.52
N ALA A 230 -6.47 -12.87 -15.16
CA ALA A 230 -6.13 -11.56 -14.62
C ALA A 230 -6.36 -10.43 -15.63
N LEU A 231 -6.06 -10.69 -16.90
CA LEU A 231 -6.26 -9.73 -17.97
C LEU A 231 -7.74 -9.52 -18.30
N GLU A 232 -8.54 -10.58 -18.31
CA GLU A 232 -10.00 -10.50 -18.46
C GLU A 232 -10.64 -9.69 -17.34
N ARG A 233 -10.19 -9.90 -16.10
CA ARG A 233 -10.62 -9.09 -14.94
C ARG A 233 -10.30 -7.62 -15.14
N TYR A 234 -9.08 -7.28 -15.55
CA TYR A 234 -8.68 -5.93 -15.87
C TYR A 234 -9.55 -5.32 -16.98
N THR A 235 -9.72 -6.03 -18.08
CA THR A 235 -10.50 -5.58 -19.24
C THR A 235 -11.96 -5.31 -18.85
N ARG A 236 -12.55 -6.17 -18.02
CA ARG A 236 -13.90 -5.97 -17.49
C ARG A 236 -14.01 -4.73 -16.62
N LEU A 237 -13.05 -4.49 -15.70
CA LEU A 237 -13.03 -3.27 -14.88
C LEU A 237 -12.82 -2.02 -15.75
N ARG A 238 -11.91 -2.07 -16.72
CA ARG A 238 -11.64 -0.97 -17.65
C ARG A 238 -12.84 -0.63 -18.53
N SER A 239 -13.61 -1.63 -18.97
CA SER A 239 -14.82 -1.42 -19.78
C SER A 239 -15.90 -0.62 -19.07
N MET A 240 -15.86 -0.54 -17.72
CA MET A 240 -16.75 0.32 -16.93
C MET A 240 -16.39 1.82 -17.01
N GLU A 241 -15.24 2.18 -17.61
CA GLU A 241 -14.77 3.54 -17.91
C GLU A 241 -14.57 4.46 -16.69
N PHE A 242 -14.28 3.89 -15.52
CA PHE A 242 -14.06 4.67 -14.30
C PHE A 242 -12.76 5.49 -14.33
N SER A 243 -11.80 5.14 -15.17
CA SER A 243 -10.59 5.94 -15.41
C SER A 243 -10.87 7.33 -15.97
N ARG A 244 -12.01 7.54 -16.64
CA ARG A 244 -12.45 8.82 -17.22
C ARG A 244 -13.05 9.76 -16.18
N LEU A 245 -13.43 9.26 -14.99
CA LEU A 245 -14.06 10.05 -13.96
C LEU A 245 -13.05 10.99 -13.27
N ASN A 246 -13.48 12.18 -12.95
CA ASN A 246 -12.63 13.16 -12.28
C ASN A 246 -12.68 13.02 -10.76
N PHE A 247 -11.66 12.41 -10.18
CA PHE A 247 -11.48 12.25 -8.75
C PHE A 247 -10.70 13.40 -8.09
N SER A 248 -10.40 14.48 -8.81
CA SER A 248 -9.67 15.62 -8.26
C SER A 248 -10.41 16.25 -7.08
N GLY A 249 -9.66 16.68 -6.06
CA GLY A 249 -10.22 17.23 -4.83
C GLY A 249 -10.86 16.22 -3.88
N LEU A 250 -10.73 14.92 -4.15
CA LEU A 250 -11.04 13.84 -3.21
C LEU A 250 -9.75 13.28 -2.59
N PRO A 251 -9.70 13.10 -1.26
CA PRO A 251 -8.49 12.61 -0.60
C PRO A 251 -8.18 11.16 -1.00
N ALA A 252 -7.00 10.92 -1.56
CA ALA A 252 -6.57 9.60 -2.02
C ALA A 252 -6.59 8.53 -0.90
N ILE A 253 -6.29 8.92 0.34
CA ILE A 253 -6.32 8.01 1.49
C ILE A 253 -7.76 7.55 1.80
N GLN A 254 -8.74 8.43 1.67
CA GLN A 254 -10.14 8.09 1.88
C GLN A 254 -10.68 7.17 0.78
N LEU A 255 -10.29 7.40 -0.48
CA LEU A 255 -10.61 6.52 -1.59
C LEU A 255 -10.04 5.11 -1.36
N ARG A 256 -8.76 5.00 -0.98
CA ARG A 256 -8.14 3.72 -0.65
C ARG A 256 -8.83 2.99 0.51
N ASN A 257 -9.28 3.72 1.53
CA ASN A 257 -9.98 3.13 2.66
C ASN A 257 -11.35 2.58 2.26
N LEU A 258 -12.11 3.32 1.44
CA LEU A 258 -13.39 2.84 0.90
C LEU A 258 -13.20 1.64 -0.02
N ALA A 259 -12.18 1.65 -0.87
CA ALA A 259 -11.84 0.52 -1.73
C ALA A 259 -11.45 -0.72 -0.92
N ARG A 260 -10.61 -0.56 0.12
CA ARG A 260 -10.25 -1.64 1.04
C ARG A 260 -11.47 -2.18 1.77
N TYR A 261 -12.35 -1.29 2.24
CA TYR A 261 -13.60 -1.68 2.88
C TYR A 261 -14.45 -2.52 1.93
N ALA A 262 -14.62 -2.08 0.66
CA ALA A 262 -15.31 -2.84 -0.37
C ALA A 262 -14.63 -4.18 -0.67
N GLY A 263 -13.32 -4.26 -0.58
CA GLY A 263 -12.55 -5.51 -0.74
C GLY A 263 -12.83 -6.57 0.33
N MET A 264 -13.24 -6.16 1.54
CA MET A 264 -13.37 -7.05 2.70
C MET A 264 -14.82 -7.27 3.17
N ALA A 265 -15.71 -6.29 2.98
CA ALA A 265 -17.09 -6.36 3.48
C ALA A 265 -17.91 -7.40 2.70
N SER A 266 -18.84 -8.10 3.39
CA SER A 266 -19.74 -9.03 2.70
C SER A 266 -20.65 -8.30 1.71
N VAL A 267 -20.92 -8.93 0.57
CA VAL A 267 -21.80 -8.38 -0.47
C VAL A 267 -23.19 -8.05 0.11
N LYS A 268 -23.73 -8.94 0.92
CA LYS A 268 -25.00 -8.72 1.62
C LYS A 268 -25.00 -7.46 2.48
N TYR A 269 -23.86 -7.11 3.09
CA TYR A 269 -23.77 -5.90 3.89
C TYR A 269 -23.69 -4.66 3.00
N ILE A 270 -22.94 -4.72 1.91
CA ILE A 270 -22.84 -3.60 0.92
C ILE A 270 -24.21 -3.34 0.27
N SER A 271 -24.95 -4.37 -0.13
CA SER A 271 -26.26 -4.23 -0.77
C SER A 271 -27.31 -3.56 0.12
N ARG A 272 -27.18 -3.67 1.46
CA ARG A 272 -28.09 -3.05 2.44
C ARG A 272 -27.72 -1.60 2.82
N MET A 273 -26.61 -1.08 2.30
CA MET A 273 -26.23 0.30 2.58
C MET A 273 -27.19 1.28 1.90
N PRO A 274 -27.35 2.49 2.46
CA PRO A 274 -27.97 3.60 1.74
C PRO A 274 -27.28 3.84 0.39
N ASP A 275 -28.03 4.21 -0.63
CA ASP A 275 -27.55 4.30 -2.01
C ASP A 275 -26.29 5.16 -2.18
N GLU A 276 -26.26 6.36 -1.59
CA GLU A 276 -25.07 7.22 -1.68
C GLU A 276 -23.81 6.53 -1.15
N ARG A 277 -23.92 5.80 -0.03
CA ARG A 277 -22.80 5.09 0.57
C ARG A 277 -22.42 3.88 -0.24
N ARG A 278 -23.40 3.11 -0.73
CA ARG A 278 -23.19 1.92 -1.56
C ARG A 278 -22.45 2.28 -2.84
N LEU A 279 -22.98 3.26 -3.59
CA LEU A 279 -22.35 3.76 -4.80
C LEU A 279 -20.93 4.29 -4.55
N ALA A 280 -20.73 5.07 -3.49
CA ALA A 280 -19.41 5.59 -3.14
C ALA A 280 -18.38 4.48 -2.88
N VAL A 281 -18.78 3.45 -2.14
CA VAL A 281 -17.92 2.30 -1.80
C VAL A 281 -17.56 1.51 -3.06
N LEU A 282 -18.53 1.25 -3.93
CA LEU A 282 -18.31 0.53 -5.19
C LEU A 282 -17.50 1.36 -6.20
N THR A 283 -17.77 2.66 -6.31
CA THR A 283 -16.98 3.59 -7.16
C THR A 283 -15.50 3.58 -6.75
N ALA A 284 -15.21 3.70 -5.45
CA ALA A 284 -13.85 3.66 -4.94
C ALA A 284 -13.20 2.30 -5.20
N PHE A 285 -13.96 1.20 -5.06
CA PHE A 285 -13.49 -0.16 -5.34
C PHE A 285 -13.08 -0.32 -6.80
N VAL A 286 -13.96 -0.03 -7.75
CA VAL A 286 -13.69 -0.19 -9.18
C VAL A 286 -12.47 0.63 -9.59
N LYS A 287 -12.38 1.90 -9.13
CA LYS A 287 -11.24 2.76 -9.43
C LYS A 287 -9.92 2.21 -8.91
N ALA A 288 -9.89 1.70 -7.70
CA ALA A 288 -8.68 1.09 -7.14
C ALA A 288 -8.36 -0.25 -7.77
N GLN A 289 -9.39 -1.06 -8.04
CA GLN A 289 -9.23 -2.41 -8.56
C GLN A 289 -8.81 -2.42 -10.03
N GLU A 290 -9.20 -1.42 -10.83
CA GLU A 290 -8.72 -1.27 -12.21
C GLU A 290 -7.19 -1.15 -12.25
N ILE A 291 -6.60 -0.38 -11.34
CA ILE A 291 -5.14 -0.23 -11.22
C ILE A 291 -4.52 -1.53 -10.72
N SER A 292 -5.04 -2.09 -9.61
CA SER A 292 -4.48 -3.31 -9.02
C SER A 292 -4.57 -4.51 -9.95
N ALA A 293 -5.64 -4.65 -10.72
CA ALA A 293 -5.81 -5.75 -11.68
C ALA A 293 -4.80 -5.65 -12.82
N LEU A 294 -4.45 -4.44 -13.27
CA LEU A 294 -3.41 -4.23 -14.26
C LEU A 294 -2.04 -4.60 -13.70
N ASP A 295 -1.72 -4.10 -12.50
CA ASP A 295 -0.45 -4.39 -11.83
C ASP A 295 -0.28 -5.91 -11.63
N GLU A 296 -1.32 -6.60 -11.13
CA GLU A 296 -1.30 -8.04 -10.93
C GLU A 296 -1.15 -8.82 -12.25
N ALA A 297 -1.76 -8.37 -13.35
CA ALA A 297 -1.59 -8.98 -14.67
C ALA A 297 -0.14 -8.82 -15.17
N VAL A 298 0.44 -7.61 -15.00
CA VAL A 298 1.83 -7.34 -15.37
C VAL A 298 2.80 -8.16 -14.52
N ASP A 299 2.57 -8.28 -13.22
CA ASP A 299 3.39 -9.10 -12.32
C ASP A 299 3.40 -10.59 -12.74
N VAL A 300 2.22 -11.13 -13.07
CA VAL A 300 2.13 -12.51 -13.58
C VAL A 300 2.87 -12.67 -14.90
N LEU A 301 2.77 -11.69 -15.80
CA LEU A 301 3.50 -11.68 -17.06
C LEU A 301 5.02 -11.69 -16.84
N ASP A 302 5.53 -10.82 -16.00
CA ASP A 302 6.95 -10.74 -15.67
C ASP A 302 7.47 -12.08 -15.10
N MET A 303 6.73 -12.65 -14.15
CA MET A 303 7.06 -13.95 -13.58
C MET A 303 7.03 -15.07 -14.61
N LEU A 304 6.08 -15.06 -15.58
CA LEU A 304 6.01 -16.04 -16.67
C LEU A 304 7.22 -15.94 -17.59
N ILE A 305 7.62 -14.72 -17.97
CA ILE A 305 8.81 -14.47 -18.81
C ILE A 305 10.06 -14.97 -18.09
N LEU A 306 10.22 -14.64 -16.81
CA LEU A 306 11.34 -15.10 -15.99
C LEU A 306 11.38 -16.64 -15.88
N ASP A 307 10.24 -17.29 -15.69
CA ASP A 307 10.17 -18.77 -15.61
C ASP A 307 10.51 -19.43 -16.93
N ILE A 308 10.03 -18.90 -18.05
CA ILE A 308 10.34 -19.37 -19.41
C ILE A 308 11.85 -19.23 -19.67
N THR A 309 12.43 -18.07 -19.37
CA THR A 309 13.87 -17.81 -19.55
C THR A 309 14.71 -18.74 -18.69
N ARG A 310 14.34 -18.91 -17.42
CA ARG A 310 15.03 -19.84 -16.50
C ARG A 310 14.94 -21.29 -16.98
N SER A 311 13.76 -21.69 -17.47
CA SER A 311 13.53 -23.04 -18.04
C SER A 311 14.41 -23.29 -19.25
N ALA A 312 14.47 -22.35 -20.20
CA ALA A 312 15.33 -22.43 -21.38
C ALA A 312 16.81 -22.56 -20.99
N LYS A 313 17.28 -21.71 -20.06
CA LYS A 313 18.64 -21.77 -19.53
C LYS A 313 18.97 -23.12 -18.90
N ASN A 314 18.08 -23.67 -18.09
CA ASN A 314 18.28 -24.97 -17.44
C ASN A 314 18.33 -26.12 -18.47
N ILE A 315 17.49 -26.07 -19.51
CA ILE A 315 17.50 -27.07 -20.60
C ILE A 315 18.82 -26.98 -21.37
N GLY A 316 19.25 -25.76 -21.76
CA GLY A 316 20.51 -25.56 -22.45
C GLY A 316 21.71 -26.02 -21.64
N GLN A 317 21.76 -25.71 -20.33
CA GLN A 317 22.81 -26.20 -19.44
C GLN A 317 22.84 -27.74 -19.34
N LYS A 318 21.68 -28.39 -19.25
CA LYS A 318 21.61 -29.87 -19.24
C LYS A 318 22.05 -30.46 -20.57
N LYS A 319 21.70 -29.88 -21.71
CA LYS A 319 22.19 -30.27 -23.05
C LYS A 319 23.73 -30.15 -23.08
N ARG A 320 24.29 -29.03 -22.65
CA ARG A 320 25.75 -28.83 -22.57
C ARG A 320 26.45 -29.86 -21.72
N LEU A 321 25.95 -30.20 -20.53
CA LEU A 321 26.56 -31.22 -19.66
C LEU A 321 26.55 -32.60 -20.33
N ARG A 322 25.52 -32.95 -21.10
CA ARG A 322 25.51 -34.21 -21.88
C ARG A 322 26.57 -34.17 -22.97
N THR A 323 26.62 -33.04 -23.71
CA THR A 323 27.61 -32.85 -24.78
C THR A 323 29.04 -32.85 -24.27
N LEU A 324 29.33 -32.33 -23.07
CA LEU A 324 30.67 -32.41 -22.44
C LEU A 324 31.09 -33.84 -22.15
N LYS A 325 30.17 -34.75 -21.72
CA LYS A 325 30.48 -36.16 -21.53
C LYS A 325 30.83 -36.89 -22.84
N ASP A 326 30.18 -36.51 -23.93
CA ASP A 326 30.51 -37.05 -25.25
C ASP A 326 31.83 -36.47 -25.79
N LEU A 327 32.12 -35.18 -25.44
CA LEU A 327 33.41 -34.54 -25.71
C LEU A 327 34.59 -35.26 -24.99
N ASP A 328 34.40 -35.58 -23.71
CA ASP A 328 35.43 -36.28 -22.95
C ASP A 328 35.78 -37.63 -23.61
N ARG A 329 34.79 -38.36 -24.06
CA ARG A 329 35.01 -39.62 -24.80
C ARG A 329 35.73 -39.42 -26.13
N ALA A 330 35.31 -38.40 -26.89
CA ALA A 330 35.94 -38.06 -28.16
C ALA A 330 37.37 -37.56 -27.95
N ALA A 331 37.60 -36.69 -26.95
CA ALA A 331 38.91 -36.18 -26.60
C ALA A 331 39.88 -37.29 -26.15
N LEU A 332 39.42 -38.25 -25.34
CA LEU A 332 40.23 -39.42 -24.95
C LEU A 332 40.60 -40.32 -26.14
N LEU A 333 39.70 -40.46 -27.12
CA LEU A 333 39.98 -41.19 -28.35
C LEU A 333 41.02 -40.46 -29.23
N LEU A 334 40.88 -39.15 -29.35
CA LEU A 334 41.83 -38.33 -30.08
C LEU A 334 43.18 -38.25 -29.36
N ALA A 335 43.23 -38.14 -28.05
CA ALA A 335 44.46 -38.20 -27.26
C ALA A 335 45.20 -39.53 -27.47
N ARG A 336 44.48 -40.66 -27.48
CA ARG A 336 45.08 -41.97 -27.79
C ARG A 336 45.64 -42.04 -29.22
N ALA A 337 44.96 -41.44 -30.18
CA ALA A 337 45.47 -41.37 -31.54
C ALA A 337 46.72 -40.49 -31.64
N CYS A 338 46.72 -39.31 -30.97
CA CYS A 338 47.86 -38.43 -30.90
C CYS A 338 49.06 -39.08 -30.14
N THR A 339 48.80 -39.83 -29.08
CA THR A 339 49.88 -40.55 -28.35
C THR A 339 50.58 -41.56 -29.26
N LEU A 340 49.83 -42.24 -30.13
CA LEU A 340 50.42 -43.16 -31.11
C LEU A 340 51.21 -42.43 -32.21
N LEU A 341 50.76 -41.22 -32.59
CA LEU A 341 51.48 -40.35 -33.53
C LEU A 341 52.80 -39.82 -32.97
N LEU A 342 52.91 -39.65 -31.66
CA LEU A 342 54.08 -39.12 -30.97
C LEU A 342 55.03 -40.24 -30.47
N ASP A 343 54.70 -41.51 -30.75
CA ASP A 343 55.55 -42.64 -30.38
C ASP A 343 56.67 -42.86 -31.39
N GLU A 344 57.89 -42.42 -31.05
CA GLU A 344 59.06 -42.50 -31.87
C GLU A 344 59.51 -43.91 -32.25
N ASN A 345 58.99 -44.96 -31.55
CA ASN A 345 59.32 -46.38 -31.82
C ASN A 345 58.41 -46.97 -32.91
N THR A 346 57.44 -46.24 -33.42
CA THR A 346 56.52 -46.73 -34.46
C THR A 346 57.05 -46.34 -35.85
N ASP A 347 57.25 -47.29 -36.75
CA ASP A 347 57.67 -47.05 -38.10
C ASP A 347 56.65 -46.14 -38.86
N GLU A 348 57.11 -45.07 -39.44
CA GLU A 348 56.26 -44.08 -40.16
C GLU A 348 55.40 -44.75 -41.25
N ALA A 349 55.91 -45.74 -41.94
CA ALA A 349 55.17 -46.47 -42.99
C ALA A 349 54.00 -47.29 -42.42
N ALA A 350 54.07 -47.73 -41.17
CA ALA A 350 53.08 -48.55 -40.49
C ALA A 350 52.16 -47.76 -39.57
N LEU A 351 52.44 -46.47 -39.33
CA LEU A 351 51.76 -45.62 -38.35
C LEU A 351 50.25 -45.56 -38.54
N ARG A 352 49.80 -45.37 -39.75
CA ARG A 352 48.37 -45.30 -40.13
C ARG A 352 47.65 -46.64 -39.83
N GLN A 353 48.32 -47.76 -40.09
CA GLN A 353 47.74 -49.07 -39.77
C GLN A 353 47.74 -49.32 -38.27
N ALA A 354 48.72 -48.88 -37.53
CA ALA A 354 48.81 -49.02 -36.08
C ALA A 354 47.68 -48.24 -35.38
N ILE A 355 47.36 -47.03 -35.83
CA ILE A 355 46.26 -46.23 -35.33
C ILE A 355 44.91 -46.93 -35.63
N PHE A 356 44.67 -47.37 -36.86
CA PHE A 356 43.38 -47.97 -37.24
C PHE A 356 43.18 -49.40 -36.66
N ARG A 357 44.25 -50.08 -36.28
CA ARG A 357 44.14 -51.36 -35.53
C ARG A 357 43.65 -51.13 -34.13
N ARG A 358 44.01 -49.99 -33.45
CA ARG A 358 43.62 -49.68 -32.09
C ARG A 358 42.32 -48.85 -32.01
N ILE A 359 42.08 -47.99 -33.01
CA ILE A 359 40.91 -47.10 -33.09
C ILE A 359 40.31 -47.23 -34.45
N PRO A 360 39.10 -47.82 -34.60
CA PRO A 360 38.39 -47.89 -35.86
C PRO A 360 38.24 -46.54 -36.54
N LYS A 361 38.46 -46.45 -37.83
CA LYS A 361 38.41 -45.22 -38.64
C LYS A 361 37.14 -44.43 -38.44
N ASP A 362 36.01 -45.15 -38.37
CA ASP A 362 34.68 -44.54 -38.22
C ASP A 362 34.49 -43.87 -36.88
N LYS A 363 35.01 -44.49 -35.79
CA LYS A 363 34.99 -43.89 -34.45
C LYS A 363 35.92 -42.68 -34.33
N LEU A 364 37.04 -42.69 -35.01
CA LEU A 364 37.95 -41.54 -35.04
C LEU A 364 37.33 -40.39 -35.81
N ALA A 365 36.70 -40.65 -37.00
CA ALA A 365 35.99 -39.66 -37.77
C ALA A 365 34.78 -39.04 -36.99
N GLU A 366 34.03 -39.88 -36.31
CA GLU A 366 32.95 -39.46 -35.42
C GLU A 366 33.45 -38.54 -34.30
N SER A 367 34.56 -38.88 -33.67
CA SER A 367 35.18 -38.09 -32.61
C SER A 367 35.68 -36.72 -33.09
N VAL A 368 36.30 -36.68 -34.26
CA VAL A 368 36.72 -35.42 -34.93
C VAL A 368 35.48 -34.53 -35.24
N GLY A 369 34.42 -35.17 -35.77
CA GLY A 369 33.16 -34.44 -36.05
C GLY A 369 32.58 -33.82 -34.76
N LYS A 370 32.49 -34.60 -33.68
CA LYS A 370 32.01 -34.13 -32.37
C LYS A 370 32.83 -32.97 -31.81
N VAL A 371 34.16 -33.07 -31.85
CA VAL A 371 35.03 -31.98 -31.38
C VAL A 371 34.86 -30.70 -32.22
N ASN A 372 34.77 -30.85 -33.54
CA ASN A 372 34.56 -29.69 -34.43
C ASN A 372 33.18 -29.03 -34.21
N GLU A 373 32.16 -29.80 -33.90
CA GLU A 373 30.81 -29.33 -33.59
C GLU A 373 30.76 -28.55 -32.27
N LEU A 374 31.55 -28.99 -31.29
CA LEU A 374 31.68 -28.36 -29.96
C LEU A 374 32.61 -27.16 -29.92
N ALA A 375 33.52 -27.04 -30.89
CA ALA A 375 34.43 -25.88 -31.05
C ALA A 375 33.69 -24.64 -31.58
N ARG A 376 32.39 -24.74 -31.90
CA ARG A 376 31.59 -23.57 -32.31
C ARG A 376 31.39 -22.57 -31.16
N PRO A 377 31.27 -21.25 -31.43
CA PRO A 377 30.96 -20.26 -30.41
C PRO A 377 29.73 -20.62 -29.61
N GLN A 378 29.81 -20.49 -28.29
CA GLN A 378 28.69 -20.84 -27.42
C GLN A 378 27.54 -19.88 -27.63
N ASP A 379 26.33 -20.39 -27.87
CA ASP A 379 25.13 -19.61 -27.72
C ASP A 379 24.90 -19.30 -26.23
N THR A 380 25.11 -18.05 -25.83
CA THR A 380 24.93 -17.57 -24.47
C THR A 380 23.46 -17.21 -24.18
N HIS A 381 22.64 -17.10 -25.21
CA HIS A 381 21.26 -16.61 -25.11
C HIS A 381 20.21 -17.70 -25.06
N PHE A 382 20.60 -18.99 -25.23
CA PHE A 382 19.69 -20.13 -25.20
C PHE A 382 18.48 -19.96 -26.15
N GLN A 383 18.73 -19.43 -27.32
CA GLN A 383 17.70 -19.04 -28.29
C GLN A 383 16.88 -20.25 -28.77
N ASP A 384 17.56 -21.36 -29.09
CA ASP A 384 16.90 -22.58 -29.53
C ASP A 384 15.98 -23.15 -28.45
N GLU A 385 16.44 -23.15 -27.20
CA GLU A 385 15.66 -23.61 -26.06
C GLU A 385 14.50 -22.65 -25.75
N MET A 386 14.64 -21.37 -26.01
CA MET A 386 13.52 -20.41 -25.88
C MET A 386 12.46 -20.66 -26.96
N VAL A 387 12.86 -20.97 -28.19
CA VAL A 387 11.91 -21.34 -29.26
C VAL A 387 11.13 -22.62 -28.89
N GLU A 388 11.78 -23.60 -28.26
CA GLU A 388 11.10 -24.80 -27.74
C GLU A 388 9.99 -24.46 -26.73
N GLN A 389 10.12 -23.32 -26.00
CA GLN A 389 9.10 -22.84 -25.05
C GLN A 389 7.96 -22.03 -25.71
N TYR A 390 7.99 -21.83 -27.03
CA TYR A 390 6.97 -21.02 -27.75
C TYR A 390 5.54 -21.51 -27.50
N GLY A 391 5.33 -22.82 -27.35
CA GLY A 391 4.01 -23.36 -27.00
C GLY A 391 3.41 -22.82 -25.71
N ARG A 392 4.24 -22.38 -24.75
CA ARG A 392 3.81 -21.71 -23.52
C ARG A 392 3.45 -20.25 -23.77
N VAL A 393 4.26 -19.54 -24.57
CA VAL A 393 4.04 -18.14 -24.93
C VAL A 393 2.79 -17.96 -25.76
N LYS A 394 2.56 -18.82 -26.74
CA LYS A 394 1.40 -18.78 -27.65
C LYS A 394 0.06 -18.72 -26.90
N ARG A 395 -0.04 -19.34 -25.72
CA ARG A 395 -1.30 -19.42 -24.97
C ARG A 395 -1.78 -18.08 -24.45
N PHE A 396 -0.88 -17.15 -24.17
CA PHE A 396 -1.22 -15.84 -23.60
C PHE A 396 -0.85 -14.66 -24.50
N LEU A 397 0.01 -14.86 -25.50
CA LEU A 397 0.53 -13.78 -26.34
C LEU A 397 -0.58 -12.99 -27.04
N SER A 398 -1.56 -13.67 -27.62
CA SER A 398 -2.65 -13.00 -28.33
C SER A 398 -3.52 -12.14 -27.42
N ALA A 399 -3.80 -12.60 -26.19
CA ALA A 399 -4.52 -11.82 -25.19
C ALA A 399 -3.70 -10.61 -24.74
N MET A 400 -2.41 -10.81 -24.47
CA MET A 400 -1.47 -9.74 -24.09
C MET A 400 -1.44 -8.62 -25.15
N LEU A 401 -1.28 -8.98 -26.44
CA LEU A 401 -1.18 -8.02 -27.53
C LEU A 401 -2.48 -7.26 -27.79
N ARG A 402 -3.63 -7.89 -27.54
CA ARG A 402 -4.95 -7.28 -27.73
C ARG A 402 -5.32 -6.30 -26.61
N ASP A 403 -5.06 -6.68 -25.35
CA ASP A 403 -5.68 -6.05 -24.18
C ASP A 403 -4.72 -5.10 -23.43
N LEU A 404 -3.39 -5.24 -23.59
CA LEU A 404 -2.42 -4.36 -23.01
C LEU A 404 -1.97 -3.26 -24.00
N HIS A 405 -1.90 -2.04 -23.50
CA HIS A 405 -1.40 -0.88 -24.26
C HIS A 405 -0.01 -0.53 -23.74
N PHE A 406 0.99 -0.90 -24.52
CA PHE A 406 2.40 -0.65 -24.17
C PHE A 406 2.80 0.76 -24.54
N GLN A 407 3.64 1.37 -23.70
CA GLN A 407 4.35 2.61 -23.94
C GLN A 407 5.82 2.41 -23.62
N ALA A 408 6.70 3.07 -24.35
CA ALA A 408 8.13 2.94 -24.12
C ALA A 408 8.79 4.29 -23.87
N ALA A 409 9.80 4.29 -23.00
CA ALA A 409 10.80 5.35 -22.98
C ALA A 409 11.67 5.27 -24.26
N PRO A 410 12.41 6.35 -24.63
CA PRO A 410 13.20 6.38 -25.88
C PRO A 410 14.11 5.16 -26.08
N ALA A 411 14.69 4.61 -25.03
CA ALA A 411 15.52 3.40 -25.10
C ALA A 411 14.73 2.11 -25.42
N GLY A 412 13.43 2.10 -25.27
CA GLY A 412 12.54 0.94 -25.49
C GLY A 412 11.77 0.98 -26.81
N GLU A 413 11.97 1.99 -27.68
CA GLU A 413 11.20 2.15 -28.93
C GLU A 413 11.29 0.95 -29.88
N HIS A 414 12.45 0.31 -29.94
CA HIS A 414 12.61 -0.91 -30.75
C HIS A 414 11.74 -2.05 -30.26
N THR A 415 11.66 -2.23 -28.94
CA THR A 415 10.80 -3.26 -28.33
C THR A 415 9.32 -2.93 -28.54
N LEU A 416 8.94 -1.67 -28.42
CA LEU A 416 7.57 -1.22 -28.67
C LEU A 416 7.17 -1.45 -30.14
N SER A 417 8.04 -1.12 -31.07
CA SER A 417 7.82 -1.36 -32.51
C SER A 417 7.66 -2.85 -32.82
N ALA A 418 8.46 -3.70 -32.16
CA ALA A 418 8.31 -5.16 -32.27
C ALA A 418 6.96 -5.65 -31.72
N ILE A 419 6.52 -5.11 -30.59
CA ILE A 419 5.21 -5.45 -29.98
C ILE A 419 4.07 -5.04 -30.90
N HIS A 420 4.10 -3.83 -31.47
CA HIS A 420 3.10 -3.34 -32.41
C HIS A 420 3.04 -4.21 -33.68
N TYR A 421 4.20 -4.55 -34.24
CA TYR A 421 4.26 -5.45 -35.39
C TYR A 421 3.68 -6.84 -35.10
N LEU A 422 3.97 -7.41 -33.92
CA LEU A 422 3.37 -8.67 -33.49
C LEU A 422 1.86 -8.55 -33.26
N ALA A 423 1.36 -7.41 -32.78
CA ALA A 423 -0.06 -7.16 -32.62
C ALA A 423 -0.79 -7.13 -33.97
N GLU A 424 -0.24 -6.46 -34.97
CA GLU A 424 -0.76 -6.44 -36.36
C GLU A 424 -0.78 -7.83 -36.95
N LEU A 425 0.28 -8.63 -36.78
CA LEU A 425 0.37 -10.00 -37.26
C LEU A 425 -0.63 -10.92 -36.56
N SER A 426 -0.82 -10.76 -35.24
CA SER A 426 -1.80 -11.56 -34.50
C SER A 426 -3.24 -11.39 -34.99
N GLY A 427 -3.57 -10.20 -35.53
CA GLY A 427 -4.85 -9.91 -36.19
C GLY A 427 -4.95 -10.42 -37.66
N SER A 428 -3.81 -10.79 -38.27
CA SER A 428 -3.75 -11.22 -39.67
C SER A 428 -3.92 -12.75 -39.83
N LYS A 429 -4.46 -13.18 -40.98
CA LYS A 429 -4.53 -14.62 -41.33
C LYS A 429 -3.23 -15.15 -41.97
N LYS A 430 -2.15 -14.33 -41.98
CA LYS A 430 -0.87 -14.74 -42.57
C LYS A 430 -0.22 -15.81 -41.71
N ARG A 431 0.14 -16.93 -42.33
CA ARG A 431 0.83 -18.05 -41.67
C ARG A 431 2.36 -17.98 -41.80
N ILE A 432 2.86 -17.21 -42.75
CA ILE A 432 4.27 -17.07 -43.08
C ILE A 432 4.57 -15.58 -43.18
N LEU A 433 5.64 -15.15 -42.51
CA LEU A 433 6.21 -13.81 -42.58
C LEU A 433 7.18 -13.80 -43.77
N ASP A 434 6.81 -13.17 -44.86
CA ASP A 434 7.68 -13.08 -46.02
C ASP A 434 8.84 -12.10 -45.78
N ASP A 435 8.63 -11.05 -44.96
CA ASP A 435 9.66 -10.09 -44.60
C ASP A 435 9.36 -9.38 -43.26
N ALA A 436 10.22 -9.55 -42.29
CA ALA A 436 10.17 -8.77 -41.05
C ALA A 436 11.13 -7.58 -41.17
N PRO A 437 10.72 -6.34 -40.83
CA PRO A 437 11.56 -5.18 -40.91
C PRO A 437 12.88 -5.38 -40.15
N GLU A 438 14.02 -5.01 -40.79
CA GLU A 438 15.37 -5.18 -40.19
C GLU A 438 15.54 -4.43 -38.89
N GLN A 439 14.80 -3.34 -38.72
CA GLN A 439 14.77 -2.53 -37.51
C GLN A 439 14.16 -3.28 -36.31
N ILE A 440 13.34 -4.32 -36.55
CA ILE A 440 12.62 -5.05 -35.49
C ILE A 440 13.35 -6.34 -35.12
N ILE A 441 13.92 -7.04 -36.09
CA ILE A 441 14.61 -8.32 -35.86
C ILE A 441 16.03 -8.21 -36.42
N SER A 442 17.05 -8.34 -35.56
CA SER A 442 18.44 -8.36 -36.00
C SER A 442 18.74 -9.51 -36.98
N GLY A 443 19.71 -9.32 -37.85
CA GLY A 443 20.07 -10.29 -38.90
C GLY A 443 20.31 -11.73 -38.37
N PRO A 444 21.01 -11.94 -37.25
CA PRO A 444 21.15 -13.27 -36.62
C PRO A 444 19.82 -13.91 -36.23
N TRP A 445 18.90 -13.13 -35.65
CA TRP A 445 17.56 -13.59 -35.26
C TRP A 445 16.68 -13.92 -36.50
N LYS A 446 16.79 -13.10 -37.56
CA LYS A 446 16.12 -13.40 -38.82
C LYS A 446 16.50 -14.79 -39.35
N ARG A 447 17.78 -15.11 -39.41
CA ARG A 447 18.23 -16.43 -39.85
C ARG A 447 17.66 -17.57 -39.01
N LEU A 448 17.73 -17.43 -37.69
CA LEU A 448 17.26 -18.43 -36.75
C LEU A 448 15.74 -18.68 -36.93
N VAL A 449 14.92 -17.65 -36.96
CA VAL A 449 13.46 -17.75 -37.09
C VAL A 449 13.05 -18.33 -38.43
N TYR A 450 13.70 -17.94 -39.53
CA TYR A 450 13.39 -18.42 -40.86
C TYR A 450 13.94 -19.83 -41.13
N GLU A 451 15.09 -20.19 -40.64
CA GLU A 451 15.67 -21.53 -40.78
C GLU A 451 14.90 -22.55 -39.96
N ILE A 452 14.51 -22.29 -38.74
CA ILE A 452 13.69 -23.18 -37.90
C ILE A 452 12.31 -23.32 -38.46
N GLY A 453 11.68 -22.25 -38.97
CA GLY A 453 10.37 -22.33 -39.65
C GLY A 453 10.39 -23.20 -40.89
N ARG A 454 11.49 -23.20 -41.65
CA ARG A 454 11.65 -24.09 -42.83
C ARG A 454 11.88 -25.55 -42.43
N ALA A 455 12.60 -25.83 -41.35
CA ALA A 455 12.81 -27.20 -40.87
C ALA A 455 11.49 -27.80 -40.36
N SER A 456 10.67 -27.11 -39.63
CA SER A 456 9.37 -27.59 -39.15
C SER A 456 8.31 -27.80 -40.26
N CYS A 457 8.46 -27.13 -41.41
CA CYS A 457 7.59 -27.34 -42.57
C CYS A 457 8.02 -28.52 -43.45
N ARG A 458 9.23 -29.04 -43.30
CA ARG A 458 9.68 -30.23 -44.06
C ARG A 458 9.38 -31.56 -43.38
N GLU A 459 9.01 -31.56 -42.10
CA GLU A 459 8.67 -32.75 -41.31
C GLU A 459 7.17 -33.00 -41.16
N ARG A 460 6.30 -32.28 -41.92
CA ARG A 460 4.84 -32.52 -41.96
C ARG A 460 4.35 -32.89 -43.35
#